data_6d677d18d826a6797a29f8843bcb4223
#
_entry.id   6d677d18d826a6797a29f8843bcb4223
#
_cell.length_a   1.000
_cell.length_b   1.000
_cell.length_c   1.000
_cell.angle_alpha   90.00
_cell.angle_beta   90.00
_cell.angle_gamma   90.00
#
_symmetry.space_group_name_H-M   'P 1'
#
loop_
_entity.id
_entity.type
_entity.pdbx_description
1 polymer ?
#
loop_
_entity_poly.entity_id
_entity_poly.type
_entity_poly.pdbx_seq_one_letter_code
_entity_poly.pdbx_strand_id
1 'polypeptide(L)'
;MTPDTGDIPAPDYSSSASPPVLSRITVIPNKRGLHARAAAKFVMMAERFDSSVEVLRDGQSVSARSIMGLMMLGAGKGAEIELRAEGWDAKEALDALALLVESGFDEQD
;
A
#
# COMPACT_ATOMS: atom_id res chain seq x y z
N MET A 1 11.45 -30.51 -30.31
CA MET A 1 11.55 -30.00 -29.87
C MET A 1 11.49 -29.49 -29.53
N THR A 2 11.29 -29.55 -29.39
CA THR A 2 11.25 -28.94 -28.94
C THR A 2 11.34 -28.40 -28.47
N PRO A 3 11.13 -28.48 -28.55
CA PRO A 3 11.11 -27.90 -27.87
C PRO A 3 11.17 -27.52 -27.30
N ASP A 4 11.06 -27.59 -27.37
CA ASP A 4 11.23 -27.09 -26.67
C ASP A 4 11.24 -26.56 -26.21
N THR A 5 11.13 -26.82 -26.56
CA THR A 5 11.16 -26.21 -25.96
C THR A 5 11.09 -25.74 -25.40
N GLY A 6 10.99 -26.00 -25.84
CA GLY A 6 10.89 -25.47 -25.21
C GLY A 6 10.56 -25.17 -24.56
N ASP A 7 10.49 -25.44 -24.70
CA ASP A 7 10.24 -25.05 -23.89
C ASP A 7 10.14 -24.59 -23.14
N ILE A 8 10.01 -24.36 -23.17
CA ILE A 8 9.90 -23.84 -22.26
C ILE A 8 9.71 -23.43 -21.58
N PRO A 9 9.55 -23.33 -21.33
CA PRO A 9 9.11 -22.76 -20.39
C PRO A 9 8.81 -22.17 -19.94
N ALA A 10 8.58 -22.07 -20.09
CA ALA A 10 8.21 -21.30 -19.45
C ALA A 10 7.92 -21.13 -18.62
N PRO A 11 7.96 -21.01 -18.41
CA PRO A 11 7.67 -20.60 -17.46
C PRO A 11 7.39 -20.41 -16.60
N ASP A 12 7.37 -20.96 -16.49
CA ASP A 12 7.03 -20.55 -15.53
C ASP A 12 7.61 -19.68 -14.95
N TYR A 13 7.97 -19.77 -15.16
CA TYR A 13 8.35 -18.61 -14.73
C TYR A 13 7.37 -17.65 -14.76
N SER A 14 6.30 -17.92 -15.00
CA SER A 14 5.26 -16.99 -14.91
C SER A 14 5.18 -16.43 -13.52
N SER A 15 5.31 -17.26 -12.51
CA SER A 15 5.35 -16.75 -11.14
C SER A 15 6.55 -15.86 -10.90
N SER A 16 7.67 -16.16 -11.56
CA SER A 16 8.85 -15.33 -11.44
C SER A 16 8.72 -14.02 -12.21
N ALA A 17 7.76 -13.95 -13.14
CA ALA A 17 7.52 -12.74 -13.90
C ALA A 17 6.71 -11.73 -13.09
N SER A 18 6.04 -12.16 -12.03
CA SER A 18 5.25 -11.26 -11.19
C SER A 18 6.07 -10.80 -10.01
N PRO A 19 6.15 -9.47 -9.79
CA PRO A 19 6.84 -9.00 -8.60
C PRO A 19 6.08 -9.45 -7.35
N PRO A 20 6.77 -9.68 -6.25
CA PRO A 20 6.09 -10.05 -5.01
C PRO A 20 5.23 -8.91 -4.51
N VAL A 21 4.13 -9.25 -3.85
CA VAL A 21 3.33 -8.27 -3.14
C VAL A 21 3.93 -8.17 -1.74
N LEU A 22 4.32 -6.96 -1.37
CA LEU A 22 4.83 -6.69 -0.04
C LEU A 22 3.73 -6.11 0.81
N SER A 23 3.73 -6.43 2.09
CA SER A 23 2.72 -5.87 2.98
C SER A 23 3.33 -5.44 4.29
N ARG A 24 2.63 -4.52 4.96
CA ARG A 24 3.07 -3.99 6.25
C ARG A 24 1.85 -3.54 7.02
N ILE A 25 1.80 -3.90 8.30
CA ILE A 25 0.71 -3.49 9.17
C ILE A 25 1.19 -2.30 9.98
N THR A 26 0.33 -1.29 10.11
CA THR A 26 0.63 -0.13 10.91
C THR A 26 -0.64 0.32 11.64
N VAL A 27 -0.46 1.07 12.71
CA VAL A 27 -1.56 1.53 13.57
C VAL A 27 -1.66 3.04 13.48
N ILE A 28 -2.87 3.54 13.34
CA ILE A 28 -3.15 4.98 13.28
C ILE A 28 -2.96 5.58 14.67
N PRO A 29 -2.00 6.52 14.86
CA PRO A 29 -1.74 7.05 16.19
C PRO A 29 -2.43 8.39 16.48
N ASN A 30 -2.85 9.13 15.46
CA ASN A 30 -3.36 10.47 15.65
C ASN A 30 -4.85 10.47 16.00
N LYS A 31 -5.27 11.49 16.74
CA LYS A 31 -6.64 11.54 17.25
C LYS A 31 -7.70 11.51 16.16
N ARG A 32 -7.45 12.21 15.06
CA ARG A 32 -8.45 12.37 14.01
C ARG A 32 -8.43 11.23 13.00
N GLY A 33 -7.43 10.36 13.07
CA GLY A 33 -7.35 9.23 12.18
C GLY A 33 -7.15 9.65 10.73
N LEU A 34 -7.70 8.85 9.83
CA LEU A 34 -7.58 9.06 8.39
C LEU A 34 -8.66 10.02 7.89
N HIS A 35 -8.67 11.24 8.44
CA HIS A 35 -9.57 12.30 8.00
C HIS A 35 -9.10 12.87 6.67
N ALA A 36 -9.84 13.83 6.11
CA ALA A 36 -9.60 14.30 4.75
C ALA A 36 -8.17 14.79 4.52
N ARG A 37 -7.63 15.58 5.45
CA ARG A 37 -6.27 16.11 5.28
C ARG A 37 -5.23 15.01 5.38
N ALA A 38 -5.40 14.08 6.31
CA ALA A 38 -4.49 12.95 6.44
C ALA A 38 -4.54 12.07 5.20
N ALA A 39 -5.74 11.81 4.69
CA ALA A 39 -5.90 11.03 3.46
C ALA A 39 -5.22 11.72 2.28
N ALA A 40 -5.34 13.04 2.18
CA ALA A 40 -4.67 13.79 1.11
C ALA A 40 -3.15 13.67 1.20
N LYS A 41 -2.60 13.77 2.41
CA LYS A 41 -1.16 13.59 2.60
C LYS A 41 -0.72 12.19 2.20
N PHE A 42 -1.53 11.20 2.54
CA PHE A 42 -1.24 9.81 2.19
C PHE A 42 -1.21 9.62 0.67
N VAL A 43 -2.22 10.16 -0.02
CA VAL A 43 -2.28 10.08 -1.48
C VAL A 43 -1.06 10.75 -2.10
N MET A 44 -0.72 11.95 -1.63
CA MET A 44 0.43 12.69 -2.18
C MET A 44 1.72 11.90 -1.99
N MET A 45 1.89 11.23 -0.86
CA MET A 45 3.06 10.40 -0.64
C MET A 45 3.05 9.19 -1.57
N ALA A 46 1.89 8.53 -1.71
CA ALA A 46 1.78 7.35 -2.56
C ALA A 46 2.08 7.69 -4.03
N GLU A 47 1.72 8.89 -4.46
CA GLU A 47 1.94 9.30 -5.85
C GLU A 47 3.41 9.53 -6.19
N ARG A 48 4.28 9.53 -5.21
CA ARG A 48 5.73 9.64 -5.44
C ARG A 48 6.33 8.33 -5.94
N PHE A 49 5.58 7.25 -5.86
CA PHE A 49 6.07 5.91 -6.20
C PHE A 49 5.30 5.36 -7.38
N ASP A 50 5.97 4.49 -8.14
CA ASP A 50 5.34 3.83 -9.28
C ASP A 50 4.51 2.64 -8.86
N SER A 51 4.81 2.06 -7.71
CA SER A 51 4.13 0.86 -7.23
C SER A 51 2.65 1.12 -6.99
N SER A 52 1.87 0.06 -7.21
CA SER A 52 0.46 0.05 -6.86
C SER A 52 0.36 -0.24 -5.36
N VAL A 53 -0.36 0.61 -4.63
CA VAL A 53 -0.50 0.44 -3.19
C VAL A 53 -1.98 0.40 -2.83
N GLU A 54 -2.33 -0.57 -2.00
CA GLU A 54 -3.69 -0.71 -1.44
C GLU A 54 -3.63 -0.60 0.07
N VAL A 55 -4.70 -0.10 0.64
CA VAL A 55 -4.86 0.00 2.09
C VAL A 55 -6.08 -0.83 2.47
N LEU A 56 -5.87 -1.72 3.42
CA LEU A 56 -6.90 -2.67 3.82
C LEU A 56 -7.25 -2.51 5.29
N ARG A 57 -8.54 -2.62 5.60
CA ARG A 57 -9.04 -2.62 6.96
C ARG A 57 -10.37 -3.36 7.01
N ASP A 58 -10.48 -4.32 7.93
CA ASP A 58 -11.73 -5.04 8.18
C ASP A 58 -12.37 -5.59 6.90
N GLY A 59 -11.54 -6.19 6.04
CA GLY A 59 -12.04 -6.80 4.81
C GLY A 59 -12.29 -5.83 3.66
N GLN A 60 -12.07 -4.53 3.88
CA GLN A 60 -12.17 -3.53 2.82
C GLN A 60 -10.81 -3.21 2.27
N SER A 61 -10.74 -2.98 0.97
CA SER A 61 -9.50 -2.63 0.29
C SER A 61 -9.76 -1.41 -0.59
N VAL A 62 -8.90 -0.41 -0.46
CA VAL A 62 -9.01 0.82 -1.25
C VAL A 62 -7.65 1.16 -1.81
N SER A 63 -7.65 1.90 -2.92
CA SER A 63 -6.40 2.39 -3.51
C SER A 63 -5.80 3.47 -2.62
N ALA A 64 -4.47 3.41 -2.45
CA ALA A 64 -3.75 4.46 -1.72
C ALA A 64 -3.81 5.81 -2.44
N ARG A 65 -4.31 5.85 -3.66
CA ARG A 65 -4.44 7.08 -4.43
C ARG A 65 -5.86 7.63 -4.45
N SER A 66 -6.73 7.10 -3.60
CA SER A 66 -8.12 7.54 -3.52
C SER A 66 -8.39 8.16 -2.14
N ILE A 67 -8.52 9.48 -2.10
CA ILE A 67 -8.84 10.18 -0.85
C ILE A 67 -10.17 9.66 -0.30
N MET A 68 -11.18 9.56 -1.17
CA MET A 68 -12.50 9.07 -0.74
C MET A 68 -12.43 7.65 -0.21
N GLY A 69 -11.69 6.79 -0.92
CA GLY A 69 -11.54 5.40 -0.49
C GLY A 69 -10.91 5.32 0.89
N LEU A 70 -9.83 6.08 1.10
CA LEU A 70 -9.15 6.08 2.40
C LEU A 70 -10.06 6.55 3.52
N MET A 71 -10.85 7.60 3.27
CA MET A 71 -11.77 8.10 4.27
C MET A 71 -12.87 7.10 4.59
N MET A 72 -13.30 6.33 3.60
CA MET A 72 -14.37 5.35 3.79
C MET A 72 -13.93 4.17 4.65
N LEU A 73 -12.64 3.97 4.86
CA LEU A 73 -12.18 2.93 5.77
C LEU A 73 -12.56 3.21 7.21
N GLY A 74 -12.85 4.45 7.56
CA GLY A 74 -13.23 4.81 8.91
C GLY A 74 -12.15 4.55 9.94
N ALA A 75 -10.88 4.61 9.54
CA ALA A 75 -9.76 4.27 10.42
C ALA A 75 -9.46 5.43 11.35
N GLY A 76 -9.87 5.30 12.61
CA GLY A 76 -9.58 6.28 13.65
C GLY A 76 -8.35 5.89 14.44
N LYS A 77 -8.11 6.65 15.52
CA LYS A 77 -6.98 6.39 16.40
C LYS A 77 -7.03 4.96 16.93
N GLY A 78 -5.90 4.28 16.85
CA GLY A 78 -5.78 2.89 17.29
C GLY A 78 -6.18 1.87 16.25
N ALA A 79 -6.74 2.29 15.13
CA ALA A 79 -7.12 1.35 14.08
C ALA A 79 -5.89 0.79 13.40
N GLU A 80 -5.93 -0.51 13.14
CA GLU A 80 -4.88 -1.20 12.44
C GLU A 80 -5.22 -1.25 10.96
N ILE A 81 -4.27 -0.88 10.12
CA ILE A 81 -4.44 -0.96 8.67
C ILE A 81 -3.28 -1.76 8.08
N GLU A 82 -3.56 -2.40 6.97
CA GLU A 82 -2.54 -3.14 6.23
C GLU A 82 -2.25 -2.40 4.93
N LEU A 83 -0.97 -2.18 4.66
CA LEU A 83 -0.51 -1.57 3.42
C LEU A 83 0.05 -2.66 2.54
N ARG A 84 -0.43 -2.76 1.30
CA ARG A 84 0.09 -3.72 0.32
C ARG A 84 0.61 -2.98 -0.88
N ALA A 85 1.83 -3.31 -1.30
CA ALA A 85 2.45 -2.65 -2.43
C ALA A 85 3.02 -3.66 -3.39
N GLU A 86 2.87 -3.36 -4.68
CA GLU A 86 3.37 -4.21 -5.75
C GLU A 86 4.01 -3.31 -6.81
N GLY A 87 5.27 -3.60 -7.12
CA GLY A 87 6.01 -2.81 -8.09
C GLY A 87 7.49 -2.76 -7.72
N TRP A 88 8.29 -2.15 -8.60
CA TRP A 88 9.74 -2.17 -8.42
C TRP A 88 10.18 -1.36 -7.19
N ASP A 89 9.43 -0.33 -6.80
CA ASP A 89 9.74 0.48 -5.63
C ASP A 89 8.79 0.22 -4.46
N ALA A 90 8.22 -0.99 -4.40
CA ALA A 90 7.21 -1.33 -3.39
C ALA A 90 7.74 -1.19 -1.97
N LYS A 91 8.99 -1.60 -1.72
CA LYS A 91 9.56 -1.51 -0.37
C LYS A 91 9.68 -0.06 0.06
N GLU A 92 10.21 0.78 -0.82
CA GLU A 92 10.37 2.20 -0.52
C GLU A 92 9.02 2.87 -0.30
N ALA A 93 8.01 2.48 -1.08
CA ALA A 93 6.66 3.02 -0.92
C ALA A 93 6.09 2.65 0.45
N LEU A 94 6.22 1.38 0.85
CA LEU A 94 5.71 0.93 2.15
C LEU A 94 6.43 1.63 3.29
N ASP A 95 7.76 1.76 3.21
CA ASP A 95 8.52 2.43 4.24
C ASP A 95 8.07 3.88 4.41
N ALA A 96 7.91 4.60 3.29
CA ALA A 96 7.51 6.00 3.33
C ALA A 96 6.08 6.17 3.87
N LEU A 97 5.16 5.33 3.41
CA LEU A 97 3.77 5.42 3.84
C LEU A 97 3.60 5.03 5.30
N ALA A 98 4.30 3.97 5.73
CA ALA A 98 4.25 3.56 7.13
C ALA A 98 4.81 4.64 8.03
N LEU A 99 5.90 5.28 7.62
CA LEU A 99 6.49 6.36 8.41
C LEU A 99 5.53 7.54 8.53
N LEU A 100 4.83 7.88 7.44
CA LEU A 100 3.85 8.95 7.46
C LEU A 100 2.73 8.65 8.46
N VAL A 101 2.21 7.41 8.45
CA VAL A 101 1.18 6.99 9.40
C VAL A 101 1.71 7.05 10.82
N GLU A 102 2.90 6.52 11.05
CA GLU A 102 3.50 6.43 12.39
C GLU A 102 3.82 7.80 12.96
N SER A 103 4.06 8.79 12.09
CA SER A 103 4.27 10.17 12.53
C SER A 103 2.94 10.89 12.82
N GLY A 104 1.81 10.19 12.68
CA GLY A 104 0.50 10.81 12.85
C GLY A 104 0.16 11.78 11.75
N PHE A 105 0.67 11.52 10.53
CA PHE A 105 0.50 12.37 9.36
C PHE A 105 1.05 13.78 9.60
N ASP A 106 2.09 13.84 10.43
CA ASP A 106 2.73 15.10 10.82
C ASP A 106 1.77 16.08 11.50
N GLU A 107 0.71 15.57 12.10
CA GLU A 107 -0.23 16.41 12.85
C GLU A 107 0.26 16.60 14.28
N GLN A 108 -0.10 17.74 14.84
CA GLN A 108 0.14 18.00 16.24
C GLN A 108 -1.21 17.88 16.96
N ASP A 109 -1.41 16.75 17.58
CA ASP A 109 -2.66 16.48 18.30
C ASP A 109 -2.69 17.16 19.66
#